data_e4f4f20ee8cbeaa7c065e7e55205bd5d
#
_entry.id   e4f4f20ee8cbeaa7c065e7e55205bd5d
#
_cell.length_a   1.000
_cell.length_b   1.000
_cell.length_c   1.000
_cell.angle_alpha   90.00
_cell.angle_beta   90.00
_cell.angle_gamma   90.00
#
_symmetry.space_group_name_H-M   'P 1'
#
loop_
_entity.id
_entity.type
_entity.pdbx_description
1 polymer ?
#
loop_
_entity_poly.entity_id
_entity_poly.type
_entity_poly.pdbx_seq_one_letter_code
_entity_poly.pdbx_strand_id
1 'polypeptide(L)'
;MSLEENDQKLKGAAAENARLAEEIESVNMALKTMDHVSERIRATFGNLLNSEASKILFDITDGKYEKVVIGQDMKVRVYADEREIQLESVSRGTIEQIYLSIRVAAAKLLWQDEPMPFLFDDVFAYYDDERLAAAINMLKKCGHQVIIFSCHSREDSLLR
;
A
#
# COMPACT_ATOMS: atom_id res chain seq x y z
N MET A 1 -59.35 14.86 -24.34
CA MET A 1 -58.09 14.17 -24.64
C MET A 1 -58.46 12.99 -25.50
N SER A 2 -58.01 12.96 -26.79
CA SER A 2 -58.41 11.93 -27.74
C SER A 2 -57.58 10.64 -27.51
N LEU A 3 -58.12 9.50 -27.94
CA LEU A 3 -57.40 8.20 -27.89
C LEU A 3 -56.05 8.25 -28.62
N GLU A 4 -55.97 9.02 -29.69
CA GLU A 4 -54.75 9.23 -30.47
C GLU A 4 -53.66 10.01 -29.70
N GLU A 5 -54.04 11.04 -28.93
CA GLU A 5 -53.11 11.78 -28.07
C GLU A 5 -52.51 10.91 -26.95
N ASN A 6 -53.32 9.98 -26.40
CA ASN A 6 -52.86 9.06 -25.39
C ASN A 6 -51.91 8.00 -25.96
N ASP A 7 -52.18 7.49 -27.17
CA ASP A 7 -51.34 6.52 -27.83
C ASP A 7 -49.97 7.12 -28.21
N GLN A 8 -49.97 8.37 -28.68
CA GLN A 8 -48.70 9.10 -28.94
C GLN A 8 -47.85 9.33 -27.64
N LYS A 9 -48.53 9.70 -26.56
CA LYS A 9 -47.83 9.86 -25.27
C LYS A 9 -47.27 8.53 -24.76
N LEU A 10 -48.01 7.44 -24.88
CA LEU A 10 -47.55 6.11 -24.48
C LEU A 10 -46.34 5.67 -25.32
N LYS A 11 -46.36 5.85 -26.64
CA LYS A 11 -45.24 5.53 -27.55
C LYS A 11 -44.02 6.41 -27.20
N GLY A 12 -44.20 7.69 -26.96
CA GLY A 12 -43.09 8.58 -26.54
C GLY A 12 -42.47 8.17 -25.20
N ALA A 13 -43.30 7.85 -24.20
CA ALA A 13 -42.83 7.38 -22.90
C ALA A 13 -42.11 6.01 -23.01
N ALA A 14 -42.61 5.11 -23.84
CA ALA A 14 -41.95 3.82 -24.07
C ALA A 14 -40.59 3.96 -24.74
N ALA A 15 -40.45 4.84 -25.71
CA ALA A 15 -39.19 5.13 -26.40
C ALA A 15 -38.17 5.76 -25.43
N GLU A 16 -38.61 6.71 -24.59
CA GLU A 16 -37.76 7.33 -23.59
C GLU A 16 -37.31 6.32 -22.51
N ASN A 17 -38.22 5.46 -22.04
CA ASN A 17 -37.86 4.39 -21.12
C ASN A 17 -36.84 3.42 -21.73
N ALA A 18 -36.96 3.07 -23.00
CA ALA A 18 -35.98 2.21 -23.67
C ALA A 18 -34.60 2.89 -23.75
N ARG A 19 -34.56 4.18 -24.10
CA ARG A 19 -33.32 4.97 -24.14
C ARG A 19 -32.66 5.04 -22.77
N LEU A 20 -33.43 5.34 -21.73
CA LEU A 20 -32.93 5.40 -20.35
C LEU A 20 -32.44 4.04 -19.86
N ALA A 21 -33.10 2.95 -20.25
CA ALA A 21 -32.64 1.61 -19.91
C ALA A 21 -31.27 1.28 -20.54
N GLU A 22 -31.06 1.65 -21.81
CA GLU A 22 -29.75 1.50 -22.48
C GLU A 22 -28.66 2.37 -21.82
N GLU A 23 -28.98 3.59 -21.44
CA GLU A 23 -28.04 4.46 -20.72
C GLU A 23 -27.67 3.86 -19.37
N ILE A 24 -28.62 3.37 -18.59
CA ILE A 24 -28.40 2.71 -17.29
C ILE A 24 -27.52 1.46 -17.48
N GLU A 25 -27.78 0.65 -18.50
CA GLU A 25 -26.98 -0.54 -18.78
C GLU A 25 -25.53 -0.18 -19.14
N SER A 26 -25.35 0.86 -19.96
CA SER A 26 -24.02 1.37 -20.35
C SER A 26 -23.24 1.88 -19.15
N VAL A 27 -23.87 2.65 -18.26
CA VAL A 27 -23.24 3.15 -17.02
C VAL A 27 -22.90 1.99 -16.08
N ASN A 28 -23.80 1.03 -15.91
CA ASN A 28 -23.55 -0.15 -15.09
C ASN A 28 -22.39 -1.01 -15.63
N MET A 29 -22.27 -1.13 -16.94
CA MET A 29 -21.14 -1.83 -17.58
C MET A 29 -19.82 -1.07 -17.33
N ALA A 30 -19.82 0.24 -17.46
CA ALA A 30 -18.64 1.08 -17.16
C ALA A 30 -18.21 0.93 -15.69
N LEU A 31 -19.15 1.00 -14.74
CA LEU A 31 -18.88 0.83 -13.31
C LEU A 31 -18.27 -0.56 -13.02
N LYS A 32 -18.88 -1.64 -13.56
CA LYS A 32 -18.34 -3.01 -13.38
C LYS A 32 -16.93 -3.14 -13.95
N THR A 33 -16.66 -2.52 -15.09
CA THR A 33 -15.33 -2.55 -15.70
C THR A 33 -14.32 -1.79 -14.84
N MET A 34 -14.68 -0.63 -14.33
CA MET A 34 -13.81 0.15 -13.42
C MET A 34 -13.51 -0.61 -12.12
N ASP A 35 -14.52 -1.24 -11.53
CA ASP A 35 -14.34 -2.07 -10.33
C ASP A 35 -13.38 -3.23 -10.60
N HIS A 36 -13.56 -3.95 -11.69
CA HIS A 36 -12.69 -5.06 -12.08
C HIS A 36 -11.23 -4.63 -12.32
N VAL A 37 -11.03 -3.50 -13.02
CA VAL A 37 -9.69 -2.94 -13.24
C VAL A 37 -9.06 -2.50 -11.92
N SER A 38 -9.82 -1.85 -11.05
CA SER A 38 -9.36 -1.41 -9.73
C SER A 38 -8.93 -2.59 -8.84
N GLU A 39 -9.69 -3.68 -8.85
CA GLU A 39 -9.33 -4.90 -8.12
C GLU A 39 -8.04 -5.51 -8.65
N ARG A 40 -7.86 -5.58 -9.96
CA ARG A 40 -6.62 -6.09 -10.57
C ARG A 40 -5.40 -5.24 -10.21
N ILE A 41 -5.54 -3.91 -10.27
CA ILE A 41 -4.45 -2.99 -9.88
C ILE A 41 -4.09 -3.19 -8.42
N ARG A 42 -5.08 -3.23 -7.53
CA ARG A 42 -4.86 -3.45 -6.08
C ARG A 42 -4.18 -4.79 -5.81
N ALA A 43 -4.63 -5.87 -6.46
CA ALA A 43 -4.03 -7.19 -6.28
C ALA A 43 -2.57 -7.23 -6.76
N THR A 44 -2.28 -6.67 -7.94
CA THR A 44 -0.93 -6.64 -8.50
C THR A 44 0.00 -5.79 -7.64
N PHE A 45 -0.39 -4.56 -7.33
CA PHE A 45 0.41 -3.67 -6.49
C PHE A 45 0.59 -4.24 -5.07
N GLY A 46 -0.46 -4.79 -4.47
CA GLY A 46 -0.40 -5.40 -3.15
C GLY A 46 0.59 -6.58 -3.09
N ASN A 47 0.62 -7.43 -4.11
CA ASN A 47 1.58 -8.54 -4.17
C ASN A 47 3.03 -8.06 -4.29
N LEU A 48 3.27 -7.05 -5.14
CA LEU A 48 4.60 -6.43 -5.27
C LEU A 48 5.04 -5.75 -3.97
N LEU A 49 4.13 -4.99 -3.35
CA LEU A 49 4.38 -4.32 -2.08
C LEU A 49 4.72 -5.33 -0.97
N ASN A 50 3.93 -6.38 -0.83
CA ASN A 50 4.16 -7.43 0.16
C ASN A 50 5.51 -8.13 -0.07
N SER A 51 5.85 -8.41 -1.32
CA SER A 51 7.13 -9.04 -1.67
C SER A 51 8.32 -8.15 -1.33
N GLU A 52 8.29 -6.87 -1.73
CA GLU A 52 9.40 -5.94 -1.48
C GLU A 52 9.52 -5.58 0.01
N ALA A 53 8.39 -5.33 0.69
CA ALA A 53 8.37 -5.07 2.12
C ALA A 53 8.91 -6.27 2.93
N SER A 54 8.59 -7.50 2.51
CA SER A 54 9.10 -8.71 3.17
C SER A 54 10.63 -8.82 3.05
N LYS A 55 11.20 -8.53 1.88
CA LYS A 55 12.66 -8.53 1.69
C LYS A 55 13.33 -7.51 2.61
N ILE A 56 12.80 -6.29 2.64
CA ILE A 56 13.33 -5.23 3.51
C ILE A 56 13.22 -5.62 4.99
N LEU A 57 12.06 -6.16 5.41
CA LEU A 57 11.85 -6.58 6.79
C LEU A 57 12.83 -7.70 7.17
N PHE A 58 13.01 -8.69 6.31
CA PHE A 58 13.96 -9.77 6.51
C PHE A 58 15.38 -9.23 6.72
N ASP A 59 15.82 -8.32 5.85
CA ASP A 59 17.16 -7.72 5.93
C ASP A 59 17.37 -6.91 7.21
N ILE A 60 16.41 -6.08 7.63
CA ILE A 60 16.56 -5.22 8.82
C ILE A 60 16.31 -5.94 10.14
N THR A 61 15.83 -7.19 10.10
CA THR A 61 15.59 -8.03 11.29
C THR A 61 16.51 -9.24 11.37
N ASP A 62 17.56 -9.26 10.52
CA ASP A 62 18.52 -10.37 10.41
C ASP A 62 17.82 -11.75 10.25
N GLY A 63 16.83 -11.77 9.35
CA GLY A 63 16.09 -12.98 9.03
C GLY A 63 15.00 -13.39 10.04
N LYS A 64 14.83 -12.66 11.12
CA LYS A 64 13.87 -13.04 12.18
C LYS A 64 12.41 -13.02 11.71
N TYR A 65 12.05 -12.07 10.86
CA TYR A 65 10.71 -11.98 10.28
C TYR A 65 10.80 -12.14 8.77
N GLU A 66 10.20 -13.22 8.27
CA GLU A 66 10.36 -13.64 6.88
C GLU A 66 9.40 -12.94 5.93
N LYS A 67 8.23 -12.57 6.43
CA LYS A 67 7.15 -12.10 5.57
C LYS A 67 6.27 -11.08 6.28
N VAL A 68 5.92 -10.02 5.54
CA VAL A 68 4.85 -9.09 5.89
C VAL A 68 3.80 -9.11 4.79
N VAL A 69 2.54 -9.17 5.19
CA VAL A 69 1.39 -9.20 4.26
C VAL A 69 0.40 -8.12 4.68
N ILE A 70 0.13 -7.23 3.75
CA ILE A 70 -0.99 -6.29 3.85
C ILE A 70 -2.17 -6.94 3.15
N GLY A 71 -3.19 -7.32 3.92
CA GLY A 71 -4.39 -7.94 3.38
C GLY A 71 -5.30 -6.94 2.64
N GLN A 72 -6.32 -7.45 1.97
CA GLN A 72 -7.36 -6.62 1.36
C GLN A 72 -8.16 -5.81 2.39
N ASP A 73 -8.20 -6.29 3.63
CA ASP A 73 -8.76 -5.63 4.80
C ASP A 73 -7.85 -4.54 5.39
N MET A 74 -6.73 -4.22 4.71
CA MET A 74 -5.68 -3.29 5.14
C MET A 74 -5.01 -3.67 6.47
N LYS A 75 -5.20 -4.89 6.96
CA LYS A 75 -4.51 -5.39 8.14
C LYS A 75 -3.13 -5.91 7.75
N VAL A 76 -2.15 -5.53 8.58
CA VAL A 76 -0.77 -6.01 8.45
C VAL A 76 -0.63 -7.31 9.24
N ARG A 77 -0.11 -8.34 8.59
CA ARG A 77 0.23 -9.64 9.19
C ARG A 77 1.70 -9.92 8.99
N VAL A 78 2.36 -10.46 9.99
CA VAL A 78 3.80 -10.73 9.95
C VAL A 78 4.03 -12.21 10.27
N TYR A 79 5.02 -12.79 9.64
CA TYR A 79 5.33 -14.22 9.79
C TYR A 79 6.79 -14.40 10.21
N ALA A 80 7.00 -15.32 11.14
CA ALA A 80 8.30 -15.85 11.55
C ALA A 80 8.18 -17.37 11.73
N ASP A 81 9.15 -18.13 11.27
CA ASP A 81 9.13 -19.60 11.27
C ASP A 81 7.82 -20.17 10.70
N GLU A 82 7.37 -19.62 9.56
CA GLU A 82 6.13 -19.96 8.86
C GLU A 82 4.83 -19.72 9.67
N ARG A 83 4.92 -19.07 10.85
CA ARG A 83 3.78 -18.80 11.72
C ARG A 83 3.41 -17.32 11.69
N GLU A 84 2.12 -17.06 11.69
CA GLU A 84 1.61 -15.69 11.85
C GLU A 84 1.86 -15.20 13.28
N ILE A 85 2.52 -14.06 13.40
CA ILE A 85 2.78 -13.40 14.68
C ILE A 85 1.79 -12.26 14.85
N GLN A 86 1.13 -12.24 16.01
CA GLN A 86 0.24 -11.13 16.35
C GLN A 86 1.06 -9.85 16.62
N LEU A 87 0.68 -8.74 15.98
CA LEU A 87 1.40 -7.48 16.13
C LEU A 87 1.42 -6.97 17.57
N GLU A 88 0.40 -7.30 18.35
CA GLU A 88 0.30 -6.95 19.77
C GLU A 88 1.35 -7.67 20.64
N SER A 89 1.92 -8.76 20.14
CA SER A 89 2.93 -9.56 20.85
C SER A 89 4.37 -9.15 20.55
N VAL A 90 4.59 -8.28 19.55
CA VAL A 90 5.94 -7.82 19.20
C VAL A 90 6.29 -6.51 19.90
N SER A 91 7.60 -6.22 20.02
CA SER A 91 8.08 -4.98 20.63
C SER A 91 7.74 -3.76 19.76
N ARG A 92 7.66 -2.58 20.38
CA ARG A 92 7.42 -1.34 19.64
C ARG A 92 8.48 -1.08 18.56
N GLY A 93 9.75 -1.35 18.84
CA GLY A 93 10.81 -1.24 17.84
C GLY A 93 10.61 -2.18 16.64
N THR A 94 10.07 -3.38 16.87
CA THR A 94 9.70 -4.30 15.78
C THR A 94 8.53 -3.76 14.95
N ILE A 95 7.52 -3.18 15.60
CA ILE A 95 6.40 -2.54 14.88
C ILE A 95 6.93 -1.43 13.98
N GLU A 96 7.83 -0.59 14.47
CA GLU A 96 8.44 0.48 13.67
C GLU A 96 9.28 -0.06 12.50
N GLN A 97 10.00 -1.18 12.67
CA GLN A 97 10.69 -1.86 11.56
C GLN A 97 9.73 -2.37 10.49
N ILE A 98 8.59 -2.93 10.89
CA ILE A 98 7.55 -3.39 9.95
C ILE A 98 7.01 -2.20 9.15
N TYR A 99 6.66 -1.10 9.80
CA TYR A 99 6.16 0.09 9.10
C TYR A 99 7.22 0.74 8.23
N LEU A 100 8.48 0.78 8.66
CA LEU A 100 9.60 1.27 7.85
C LEU A 100 9.73 0.44 6.57
N SER A 101 9.70 -0.90 6.67
CA SER A 101 9.80 -1.78 5.51
C SER A 101 8.68 -1.54 4.49
N ILE A 102 7.44 -1.38 4.96
CA ILE A 102 6.28 -1.10 4.10
C ILE A 102 6.42 0.26 3.41
N ARG A 103 6.82 1.31 4.13
CA ARG A 103 6.98 2.66 3.58
C ARG A 103 8.08 2.72 2.52
N VAL A 104 9.23 2.12 2.81
CA VAL A 104 10.34 2.08 1.86
C VAL A 104 9.98 1.25 0.62
N ALA A 105 9.32 0.11 0.80
CA ALA A 105 8.84 -0.72 -0.31
C ALA A 105 7.83 0.04 -1.20
N ALA A 106 6.87 0.71 -0.59
CA ALA A 106 5.89 1.51 -1.32
C ALA A 106 6.55 2.64 -2.12
N ALA A 107 7.49 3.35 -1.52
CA ALA A 107 8.22 4.42 -2.20
C ALA A 107 9.03 3.88 -3.40
N LYS A 108 9.76 2.78 -3.24
CA LYS A 108 10.50 2.14 -4.33
C LYS A 108 9.60 1.72 -5.49
N LEU A 109 8.39 1.24 -5.22
CA LEU A 109 7.45 0.81 -6.25
C LEU A 109 6.76 1.98 -6.95
N LEU A 110 6.50 3.07 -6.25
CA LEU A 110 5.79 4.23 -6.79
C LEU A 110 6.70 5.17 -7.58
N TRP A 111 7.98 5.28 -7.20
CA TRP A 111 8.96 6.21 -7.80
C TRP A 111 10.17 5.46 -8.37
N GLN A 112 9.92 4.62 -9.38
CA GLN A 112 10.97 3.82 -10.01
C GLN A 112 11.90 4.65 -10.90
N ASP A 113 11.36 5.64 -11.60
CA ASP A 113 12.09 6.44 -12.60
C ASP A 113 12.78 7.67 -11.99
N GLU A 114 12.21 8.26 -10.94
CA GLU A 114 12.74 9.42 -10.24
C GLU A 114 12.77 9.15 -8.73
N PRO A 115 13.89 8.68 -8.17
CA PRO A 115 13.98 8.38 -6.76
C PRO A 115 13.80 9.62 -5.89
N MET A 116 12.66 9.74 -5.24
CA MET A 116 12.36 10.83 -4.31
C MET A 116 13.14 10.68 -3.01
N PRO A 117 13.56 11.79 -2.38
CA PRO A 117 14.24 11.75 -1.10
C PRO A 117 13.29 11.21 0.00
N PHE A 118 13.85 10.38 0.88
CA PHE A 118 13.20 9.99 2.12
C PHE A 118 13.47 11.02 3.20
N LEU A 119 12.42 11.50 3.85
CA LEU A 119 12.49 12.35 5.02
C LEU A 119 12.01 11.58 6.23
N PHE A 120 12.88 11.38 7.21
CA PHE A 120 12.58 10.69 8.46
C PHE A 120 12.71 11.67 9.63
N ASP A 121 11.68 11.71 10.48
CA ASP A 121 11.62 12.54 11.67
C ASP A 121 11.44 11.63 12.89
N ASP A 122 12.49 11.50 13.69
CA ASP A 122 12.59 10.67 14.91
C ASP A 122 12.12 9.20 14.75
N VAL A 123 12.18 8.63 13.53
CA VAL A 123 11.63 7.29 13.25
C VAL A 123 12.37 6.16 13.96
N PHE A 124 13.59 6.39 14.45
CA PHE A 124 14.42 5.40 15.11
C PHE A 124 14.40 5.50 16.65
N ALA A 125 13.53 6.32 17.21
CA ALA A 125 13.48 6.56 18.66
C ALA A 125 13.29 5.28 19.50
N TYR A 126 12.62 4.27 18.96
CA TYR A 126 12.35 2.99 19.62
C TYR A 126 13.28 1.84 19.20
N TYR A 127 14.34 2.15 18.43
CA TYR A 127 15.31 1.16 18.01
C TYR A 127 16.42 1.04 19.05
N ASP A 128 16.87 -0.17 19.30
CA ASP A 128 18.17 -0.43 19.90
C ASP A 128 19.29 -0.21 18.87
N ASP A 129 20.53 -0.29 19.29
CA ASP A 129 21.68 0.02 18.43
C ASP A 129 21.82 -0.97 17.27
N GLU A 130 21.49 -2.26 17.46
CA GLU A 130 21.54 -3.28 16.43
C GLU A 130 20.49 -3.02 15.33
N ARG A 131 19.24 -2.74 15.73
CA ARG A 131 18.17 -2.39 14.80
C ARG A 131 18.45 -1.10 14.04
N LEU A 132 18.98 -0.11 14.76
CA LEU A 132 19.37 1.16 14.16
C LEU A 132 20.43 0.94 13.08
N ALA A 133 21.50 0.18 13.40
CA ALA A 133 22.56 -0.14 12.45
C ALA A 133 22.03 -0.89 11.21
N ALA A 134 21.17 -1.89 11.41
CA ALA A 134 20.55 -2.64 10.32
C ALA A 134 19.70 -1.73 9.41
N ALA A 135 18.86 -0.86 9.99
CA ALA A 135 18.02 0.06 9.24
C ALA A 135 18.84 1.09 8.46
N ILE A 136 19.85 1.71 9.08
CA ILE A 136 20.76 2.66 8.41
C ILE A 136 21.51 1.98 7.26
N ASN A 137 22.01 0.76 7.46
CA ASN A 137 22.70 0.02 6.41
C ASN A 137 21.78 -0.33 5.23
N MET A 138 20.54 -0.66 5.48
CA MET A 138 19.54 -0.87 4.43
C MET A 138 19.26 0.44 3.69
N LEU A 139 19.08 1.55 4.40
CA LEU A 139 18.83 2.86 3.79
C LEU A 139 20.00 3.35 2.95
N LYS A 140 21.25 3.11 3.37
CA LYS A 140 22.46 3.41 2.56
C LYS A 140 22.46 2.68 1.22
N LYS A 141 21.81 1.52 1.13
CA LYS A 141 21.75 0.68 -0.08
C LYS A 141 20.48 0.90 -0.92
N CYS A 142 19.52 1.70 -0.44
CA CYS A 142 18.21 1.83 -1.10
C CYS A 142 18.22 2.64 -2.41
N GLY A 143 19.31 3.36 -2.72
CA GLY A 143 19.45 4.16 -3.94
C GLY A 143 18.70 5.50 -3.92
N HIS A 144 18.14 5.89 -2.78
CA HIS A 144 17.45 7.15 -2.57
C HIS A 144 18.28 8.10 -1.70
N GLN A 145 18.09 9.40 -1.88
CA GLN A 145 18.58 10.37 -0.90
C GLN A 145 17.80 10.19 0.42
N VAL A 146 18.51 10.15 1.54
CA VAL A 146 17.90 9.97 2.86
C VAL A 146 18.26 11.17 3.74
N ILE A 147 17.25 11.82 4.31
CA ILE A 147 17.39 12.93 5.25
C ILE A 147 16.75 12.49 6.57
N ILE A 148 17.54 12.47 7.63
CA ILE A 148 17.11 12.04 8.96
C ILE A 148 17.18 13.23 9.91
N PHE A 149 16.04 13.58 10.50
CA PHE A 149 15.95 14.48 11.63
C PHE A 149 15.87 13.63 12.89
N SER A 150 16.75 13.88 13.85
CA SER A 150 16.79 13.10 15.10
C SER A 150 17.16 13.98 16.28
N CYS A 151 16.56 13.69 17.45
CA CYS A 151 16.94 14.24 18.73
C CYS A 151 18.11 13.48 19.40
N HIS A 152 18.60 12.38 18.77
CA HIS A 152 19.64 11.52 19.30
C HIS A 152 20.93 11.64 18.48
N SER A 153 22.08 11.53 19.13
CA SER A 153 23.40 11.61 18.48
C SER A 153 23.91 10.26 17.95
N ARG A 154 23.24 9.15 18.27
CA ARG A 154 23.68 7.80 17.89
C ARG A 154 23.57 7.52 16.38
N GLU A 155 22.64 8.17 15.69
CA GLU A 155 22.49 8.08 14.24
C GLU A 155 23.71 8.67 13.49
N ASP A 156 24.25 9.78 13.99
CA ASP A 156 25.42 10.46 13.40
C ASP A 156 26.65 9.54 13.35
N SER A 157 26.85 8.73 14.37
CA SER A 157 27.98 7.77 14.43
C SER A 157 27.92 6.68 13.36
N LEU A 158 26.72 6.32 12.90
CA LEU A 158 26.49 5.29 11.88
C LEU A 158 26.44 5.86 10.44
N LEU A 159 26.28 7.18 10.31
CA LEU A 159 26.21 7.84 9.02
C LEU A 159 27.58 8.26 8.46
N ARG A 160 28.57 8.35 9.31
CA ARG A 160 29.98 8.61 8.98
C ARG A 160 30.66 7.32 8.53
#